data_26cf8b164e52b2f7c61419aa5c8577f0
#
_entry.id   26cf8b164e52b2f7c61419aa5c8577f0
#
_cell.length_a   1.000
_cell.length_b   1.000
_cell.length_c   1.000
_cell.angle_alpha   90.00
_cell.angle_beta   90.00
_cell.angle_gamma   90.00
#
_symmetry.space_group_name_H-M   'P 1'
#
loop_
_entity.id
_entity.type
_entity.pdbx_description
1 polymer ?
#
loop_
_entity_poly.entity_id
_entity_poly.type
_entity_poly.pdbx_seq_one_letter_code
_entity_poly.pdbx_strand_id
1 'polypeptide(L)'
;MKKTDYRVERDSIGVKDIPEDVYYGVQSLRAAENFHITGLNMHPEIINSLAYIKKAAAITNCEVGLLEKKKAQAIVQACDEIVSGKFHNEFIVDPVQGGAGTSLNMNANEVIANRAIEILGGKKGDYTIINPNDDVNCGQSTNGVIPTAGKMTSLRLLQNLKKQLLRLYDALNEKATEFDHIIKMGRTQMQDAVPIRLGQEFKAYSVAIMRDIHRMDKAMDEMRTLNMGGTAIGTGINADEGYLRRIVPNLTEISGMDFIQAFDLIDSTQNLDPFVAVSGAVKACAVTLSKMSNDLRLMSSGPRTGFGEINLPAKQNGSSIMPGKVNPVIPEVVNQVAFNIIGNDVTITMAAEAGQLELNAFEPIIFYCMFQSIDTLGYAVQTLVDNCIVGITANEERCRYLVENSVGIITAISPHLGYQKAADIAKKAIKTGESVRSLILKEKLMDEDELNRILDPIHMTEPGISGKDYLIKK
;
A
#
# COMPACT_ATOMS: atom_id res chain seq x y z
N MET A 1 20.50 -22.00 34.97
CA MET A 1 19.66 -20.81 34.79
C MET A 1 20.35 -19.65 35.49
N LYS A 2 20.71 -18.56 34.80
CA LYS A 2 21.19 -17.34 35.49
C LYS A 2 20.01 -16.83 36.33
N LYS A 3 20.28 -16.51 37.59
CA LYS A 3 19.30 -15.88 38.48
C LYS A 3 19.00 -14.50 37.86
N THR A 4 17.79 -14.27 37.46
CA THR A 4 17.36 -12.95 36.93
C THR A 4 17.25 -12.04 38.15
N ASP A 5 18.03 -10.98 38.19
CA ASP A 5 17.90 -9.94 39.19
C ASP A 5 16.74 -9.03 38.79
N TYR A 6 16.03 -8.46 39.77
CA TYR A 6 14.86 -7.62 39.56
C TYR A 6 15.06 -6.26 40.24
N ARG A 7 14.59 -5.20 39.61
CA ARG A 7 14.38 -3.89 40.21
C ARG A 7 12.89 -3.68 40.50
N VAL A 8 12.59 -2.96 41.56
CA VAL A 8 11.21 -2.65 41.94
C VAL A 8 10.83 -1.29 41.35
N GLU A 9 9.79 -1.25 40.53
CA GLU A 9 9.20 -0.01 40.00
C GLU A 9 7.78 0.19 40.53
N ARG A 10 7.32 1.44 40.55
CA ARG A 10 6.00 1.82 41.06
C ARG A 10 5.28 2.75 40.09
N ASP A 11 3.99 2.50 39.93
CA ASP A 11 3.03 3.42 39.30
C ASP A 11 1.84 3.73 40.25
N SER A 12 0.82 4.40 39.72
CA SER A 12 -0.39 4.74 40.51
C SER A 12 -1.22 3.52 40.95
N ILE A 13 -1.02 2.35 40.32
CA ILE A 13 -1.77 1.12 40.61
C ILE A 13 -1.05 0.30 41.69
N GLY A 14 0.30 0.43 41.79
CA GLY A 14 1.09 -0.30 42.79
C GLY A 14 2.52 -0.57 42.33
N VAL A 15 3.17 -1.52 42.99
CA VAL A 15 4.56 -1.92 42.73
C VAL A 15 4.60 -3.18 41.87
N LYS A 16 5.69 -3.31 41.07
CA LYS A 16 6.03 -4.52 40.32
C LYS A 16 7.54 -4.77 40.26
N ASP A 17 7.89 -6.02 40.15
CA ASP A 17 9.27 -6.45 39.88
C ASP A 17 9.53 -6.47 38.39
N ILE A 18 10.52 -5.69 37.94
CA ILE A 18 10.96 -5.58 36.55
C ILE A 18 12.34 -6.22 36.43
N PRO A 19 12.63 -7.08 35.43
CA PRO A 19 13.98 -7.60 35.22
C PRO A 19 15.02 -6.47 35.14
N GLU A 20 16.17 -6.64 35.76
CA GLU A 20 17.19 -5.57 35.88
C GLU A 20 17.80 -5.21 34.52
N ASP A 21 17.88 -6.14 33.58
CA ASP A 21 18.53 -6.00 32.27
C ASP A 21 17.68 -5.30 31.21
N VAL A 22 16.35 -5.24 31.37
CA VAL A 22 15.42 -4.62 30.36
C VAL A 22 15.30 -3.11 30.51
N TYR A 23 14.83 -2.44 29.43
CA TYR A 23 14.62 -0.98 29.39
C TYR A 23 13.15 -0.57 29.53
N TYR A 24 12.20 -1.46 29.28
CA TYR A 24 10.80 -1.18 29.60
C TYR A 24 10.58 -1.12 31.12
N GLY A 25 9.50 -0.46 31.52
CA GLY A 25 9.16 -0.28 32.94
C GLY A 25 7.83 -0.92 33.31
N VAL A 26 7.31 -0.48 34.47
CA VAL A 26 6.12 -1.05 35.11
C VAL A 26 4.84 -0.92 34.26
N GLN A 27 4.65 0.21 33.57
CA GLN A 27 3.44 0.43 32.77
C GLN A 27 3.45 -0.46 31.51
N SER A 28 4.59 -0.60 30.85
CA SER A 28 4.76 -1.50 29.70
C SER A 28 4.53 -2.95 30.10
N LEU A 29 5.07 -3.40 31.22
CA LEU A 29 4.90 -4.78 31.70
C LEU A 29 3.42 -5.07 32.00
N ARG A 30 2.70 -4.15 32.65
CA ARG A 30 1.25 -4.32 32.90
C ARG A 30 0.47 -4.41 31.60
N ALA A 31 0.80 -3.58 30.60
CA ALA A 31 0.14 -3.63 29.31
C ALA A 31 0.40 -4.94 28.58
N ALA A 32 1.64 -5.43 28.59
CA ALA A 32 2.00 -6.72 28.00
C ALA A 32 1.29 -7.89 28.66
N GLU A 33 1.08 -7.84 29.99
CA GLU A 33 0.31 -8.85 30.71
C GLU A 33 -1.20 -8.78 30.42
N ASN A 34 -1.74 -7.59 30.14
CA ASN A 34 -3.17 -7.41 29.86
C ASN A 34 -3.56 -7.77 28.41
N PHE A 35 -2.67 -7.52 27.45
CA PHE A 35 -2.99 -7.63 26.03
C PHE A 35 -2.11 -8.66 25.34
N HIS A 36 -2.65 -9.87 25.15
CA HIS A 36 -2.10 -10.93 24.30
C HIS A 36 -3.07 -11.23 23.16
N ILE A 37 -3.25 -10.23 22.26
CA ILE A 37 -4.30 -10.28 21.25
C ILE A 37 -3.78 -10.86 19.94
N THR A 38 -2.70 -10.28 19.40
CA THR A 38 -2.12 -10.72 18.14
C THR A 38 -0.92 -11.63 18.31
N GLY A 39 -0.20 -11.50 19.42
CA GLY A 39 1.08 -12.16 19.67
C GLY A 39 2.23 -11.62 18.79
N LEU A 40 2.02 -10.48 18.13
CA LEU A 40 3.00 -9.82 17.27
C LEU A 40 3.75 -8.73 18.03
N ASN A 41 4.94 -8.41 17.54
CA ASN A 41 5.68 -7.24 17.98
C ASN A 41 5.18 -5.98 17.29
N MET A 42 5.48 -4.82 17.89
CA MET A 42 5.22 -3.52 17.26
C MET A 42 6.00 -3.37 15.94
N HIS A 43 5.39 -2.73 14.98
CA HIS A 43 6.03 -2.45 13.71
C HIS A 43 7.28 -1.55 13.90
N PRO A 44 8.47 -1.88 13.34
CA PRO A 44 9.71 -1.11 13.57
C PRO A 44 9.57 0.38 13.23
N GLU A 45 8.83 0.75 12.19
CA GLU A 45 8.68 2.15 11.78
C GLU A 45 7.83 2.99 12.73
N ILE A 46 6.87 2.42 13.49
CA ILE A 46 6.16 3.20 14.51
C ILE A 46 7.05 3.45 15.73
N ILE A 47 7.95 2.52 16.05
CA ILE A 47 8.97 2.70 17.09
C ILE A 47 9.89 3.86 16.69
N ASN A 48 10.39 3.87 15.46
CA ASN A 48 11.19 4.96 14.93
C ASN A 48 10.44 6.30 14.95
N SER A 49 9.17 6.30 14.55
CA SER A 49 8.33 7.50 14.54
C SER A 49 8.15 8.07 15.95
N LEU A 50 7.90 7.22 16.94
CA LEU A 50 7.84 7.63 18.35
C LEU A 50 9.17 8.24 18.81
N ALA A 51 10.30 7.62 18.47
CA ALA A 51 11.62 8.15 18.84
C ALA A 51 11.86 9.54 18.21
N TYR A 52 11.48 9.78 16.96
CA TYR A 52 11.55 11.11 16.35
C TYR A 52 10.67 12.14 17.07
N ILE A 53 9.45 11.76 17.45
CA ILE A 53 8.51 12.64 18.19
C ILE A 53 9.10 12.99 19.56
N LYS A 54 9.61 12.00 20.31
CA LYS A 54 10.21 12.22 21.63
C LYS A 54 11.48 13.04 21.56
N LYS A 55 12.28 12.84 20.53
CA LYS A 55 13.47 13.66 20.24
C LYS A 55 13.08 15.13 19.98
N ALA A 56 12.08 15.36 19.11
CA ALA A 56 11.59 16.71 18.82
C ALA A 56 11.00 17.39 20.06
N ALA A 57 10.23 16.64 20.86
CA ALA A 57 9.67 17.17 22.11
C ALA A 57 10.74 17.54 23.13
N ALA A 58 11.78 16.70 23.31
CA ALA A 58 12.88 17.01 24.23
C ALA A 58 13.65 18.28 23.81
N ILE A 59 13.94 18.43 22.53
CA ILE A 59 14.59 19.63 21.99
C ILE A 59 13.70 20.85 22.20
N THR A 60 12.42 20.76 21.85
CA THR A 60 11.47 21.87 21.99
C THR A 60 11.30 22.30 23.45
N ASN A 61 11.13 21.34 24.38
CA ASN A 61 11.01 21.64 25.80
C ASN A 61 12.29 22.26 26.38
N CYS A 62 13.45 21.87 25.89
CA CYS A 62 14.72 22.49 26.26
C CYS A 62 14.81 23.94 25.75
N GLU A 63 14.39 24.21 24.52
CA GLU A 63 14.39 25.56 23.92
C GLU A 63 13.48 26.54 24.65
N VAL A 64 12.33 26.07 25.16
CA VAL A 64 11.39 26.89 25.93
C VAL A 64 11.67 26.91 27.44
N GLY A 65 12.74 26.22 27.88
CA GLY A 65 13.21 26.25 29.27
C GLY A 65 12.47 25.34 30.23
N LEU A 66 11.64 24.38 29.72
CA LEU A 66 10.91 23.42 30.55
C LEU A 66 11.71 22.15 30.85
N LEU A 67 12.72 21.83 30.05
CA LEU A 67 13.57 20.65 30.24
C LEU A 67 15.04 21.09 30.34
N GLU A 68 15.73 20.61 31.37
CA GLU A 68 17.16 20.88 31.56
C GLU A 68 17.98 20.35 30.37
N LYS A 69 18.92 21.17 29.88
CA LYS A 69 19.75 20.84 28.70
C LYS A 69 20.44 19.47 28.79
N LYS A 70 20.94 19.12 29.98
CA LYS A 70 21.63 17.83 30.20
C LYS A 70 20.68 16.64 30.05
N LYS A 71 19.45 16.76 30.59
CA LYS A 71 18.39 15.76 30.43
C LYS A 71 17.95 15.64 28.97
N ALA A 72 17.69 16.79 28.32
CA ALA A 72 17.30 16.83 26.91
C ALA A 72 18.33 16.12 25.99
N GLN A 73 19.64 16.37 26.21
CA GLN A 73 20.68 15.72 25.44
C GLN A 73 20.71 14.20 25.63
N ALA A 74 20.51 13.70 26.86
CA ALA A 74 20.46 12.28 27.15
C ALA A 74 19.23 11.60 26.49
N ILE A 75 18.05 12.27 26.52
CA ILE A 75 16.83 11.81 25.84
C ILE A 75 17.05 11.77 24.31
N VAL A 76 17.62 12.82 23.73
CA VAL A 76 17.96 12.89 22.29
C VAL A 76 18.86 11.72 21.88
N GLN A 77 19.94 11.47 22.65
CA GLN A 77 20.85 10.36 22.37
C GLN A 77 20.13 9.00 22.46
N ALA A 78 19.28 8.78 23.45
CA ALA A 78 18.49 7.56 23.58
C ALA A 78 17.55 7.37 22.36
N CYS A 79 16.89 8.44 21.91
CA CYS A 79 16.07 8.41 20.71
C CYS A 79 16.88 8.06 19.44
N ASP A 80 18.07 8.63 19.28
CA ASP A 80 18.95 8.33 18.14
C ASP A 80 19.40 6.86 18.12
N GLU A 81 19.65 6.28 19.29
CA GLU A 81 19.96 4.86 19.40
C GLU A 81 18.75 3.98 18.99
N ILE A 82 17.52 4.35 19.36
CA ILE A 82 16.29 3.65 18.95
C ILE A 82 16.11 3.75 17.41
N VAL A 83 16.25 4.93 16.83
CA VAL A 83 16.16 5.14 15.38
C VAL A 83 17.22 4.32 14.62
N SER A 84 18.38 4.07 15.21
CA SER A 84 19.42 3.19 14.66
C SER A 84 19.08 1.69 14.74
N GLY A 85 17.92 1.31 15.26
CA GLY A 85 17.44 -0.06 15.41
C GLY A 85 17.77 -0.73 16.76
N LYS A 86 18.37 0.00 17.72
CA LYS A 86 18.58 -0.55 19.07
C LYS A 86 17.27 -0.52 19.87
N PHE A 87 17.16 -1.43 20.82
CA PHE A 87 16.06 -1.52 21.79
C PHE A 87 14.66 -1.77 21.22
N HIS A 88 14.51 -2.13 19.95
CA HIS A 88 13.19 -2.45 19.36
C HIS A 88 12.53 -3.65 20.06
N ASN A 89 13.31 -4.59 20.58
CA ASN A 89 12.83 -5.72 21.39
C ASN A 89 12.32 -5.33 22.78
N GLU A 90 12.54 -4.08 23.22
CA GLU A 90 12.03 -3.53 24.47
C GLU A 90 10.62 -2.95 24.34
N PHE A 91 10.11 -2.87 23.10
CA PHE A 91 8.73 -2.49 22.82
C PHE A 91 7.85 -3.73 22.85
N ILE A 92 7.43 -4.12 24.06
CA ILE A 92 6.82 -5.40 24.39
C ILE A 92 5.29 -5.43 24.30
N VAL A 93 4.65 -4.29 24.05
CA VAL A 93 3.19 -4.19 24.02
C VAL A 93 2.63 -4.74 22.70
N ASP A 94 1.44 -5.37 22.76
CA ASP A 94 0.75 -5.90 21.57
C ASP A 94 0.28 -4.74 20.66
N PRO A 95 0.36 -4.86 19.33
CA PRO A 95 -0.15 -3.86 18.40
C PRO A 95 -1.63 -3.53 18.58
N VAL A 96 -2.45 -4.49 19.02
CA VAL A 96 -3.87 -4.30 19.29
C VAL A 96 -4.07 -4.21 20.80
N GLN A 97 -4.32 -3.00 21.29
CA GLN A 97 -4.38 -2.67 22.71
C GLN A 97 -5.49 -1.67 22.99
N GLY A 98 -6.08 -1.73 24.18
CA GLY A 98 -7.02 -0.71 24.67
C GLY A 98 -6.29 0.56 25.14
N GLY A 99 -7.03 1.66 25.31
CA GLY A 99 -6.51 2.92 25.84
C GLY A 99 -5.87 3.84 24.81
N ALA A 100 -6.35 3.83 23.57
CA ALA A 100 -5.93 4.76 22.50
C ALA A 100 -4.41 4.80 22.27
N GLY A 101 -3.70 3.67 22.46
CA GLY A 101 -2.24 3.58 22.29
C GLY A 101 -1.43 4.10 23.49
N THR A 102 -2.05 4.38 24.65
CA THR A 102 -1.33 4.81 25.85
C THR A 102 -0.23 3.82 26.24
N SER A 103 -0.50 2.53 26.14
CA SER A 103 0.52 1.49 26.45
C SER A 103 1.76 1.64 25.57
N LEU A 104 1.59 1.86 24.27
CA LEU A 104 2.70 2.08 23.34
C LEU A 104 3.45 3.39 23.63
N ASN A 105 2.72 4.51 23.90
CA ASN A 105 3.34 5.77 24.28
C ASN A 105 4.17 5.64 25.55
N MET A 106 3.64 4.96 26.57
CA MET A 106 4.37 4.73 27.82
C MET A 106 5.54 3.78 27.64
N ASN A 107 5.43 2.76 26.78
CA ASN A 107 6.57 1.89 26.46
C ASN A 107 7.73 2.71 25.86
N ALA A 108 7.45 3.60 24.93
CA ALA A 108 8.47 4.52 24.40
C ALA A 108 9.06 5.41 25.52
N ASN A 109 8.22 6.00 26.36
CA ASN A 109 8.68 6.86 27.44
C ASN A 109 9.59 6.14 28.43
N GLU A 110 9.22 4.91 28.85
CA GLU A 110 10.01 4.11 29.80
C GLU A 110 11.34 3.65 29.20
N VAL A 111 11.35 3.15 27.96
CA VAL A 111 12.58 2.73 27.28
C VAL A 111 13.55 3.91 27.12
N ILE A 112 13.05 5.05 26.66
CA ILE A 112 13.85 6.28 26.49
C ILE A 112 14.37 6.78 27.85
N ALA A 113 13.52 6.83 28.88
CA ALA A 113 13.92 7.28 30.20
C ALA A 113 15.03 6.40 30.79
N ASN A 114 14.85 5.08 30.78
CA ASN A 114 15.84 4.14 31.31
C ASN A 114 17.17 4.23 30.56
N ARG A 115 17.13 4.38 29.23
CA ARG A 115 18.38 4.58 28.48
C ARG A 115 19.04 5.94 28.77
N ALA A 116 18.26 7.02 28.89
CA ALA A 116 18.77 8.33 29.23
C ALA A 116 19.36 8.38 30.64
N ILE A 117 18.78 7.67 31.60
CA ILE A 117 19.32 7.49 32.95
C ILE A 117 20.71 6.85 32.91
N GLU A 118 20.92 5.75 32.16
CA GLU A 118 22.22 5.13 31.98
C GLU A 118 23.23 6.07 31.33
N ILE A 119 22.84 6.84 30.31
CA ILE A 119 23.70 7.83 29.65
C ILE A 119 24.19 8.87 30.67
N LEU A 120 23.36 9.21 31.66
CA LEU A 120 23.72 10.12 32.75
C LEU A 120 24.50 9.45 33.91
N GLY A 121 24.79 8.16 33.82
CA GLY A 121 25.54 7.39 34.81
C GLY A 121 24.67 6.86 35.95
N GLY A 122 23.34 6.91 35.84
CA GLY A 122 22.39 6.35 36.81
C GLY A 122 22.07 4.88 36.56
N LYS A 123 21.18 4.32 37.39
CA LYS A 123 20.65 2.96 37.25
C LYS A 123 19.24 3.01 36.68
N LYS A 124 18.91 2.07 35.81
CA LYS A 124 17.57 1.91 35.26
C LYS A 124 16.51 1.85 36.40
N GLY A 125 15.38 2.50 36.23
CA GLY A 125 14.32 2.66 37.23
C GLY A 125 14.54 3.81 38.22
N ASP A 126 15.65 4.53 38.16
CA ASP A 126 15.86 5.71 39.00
C ASP A 126 15.20 6.95 38.32
N TYR A 127 13.91 6.99 38.40
CA TYR A 127 13.09 8.07 37.80
C TYR A 127 13.19 9.44 38.49
N THR A 128 14.10 9.54 39.50
CA THR A 128 14.49 10.87 40.04
C THR A 128 15.49 11.58 39.11
N ILE A 129 16.21 10.84 38.28
CA ILE A 129 17.15 11.37 37.29
C ILE A 129 16.41 11.78 36.01
N ILE A 130 15.68 10.86 35.40
CA ILE A 130 14.80 11.11 34.23
C ILE A 130 13.47 10.42 34.47
N ASN A 131 12.38 11.17 34.50
CA ASN A 131 11.04 10.64 34.67
C ASN A 131 10.37 10.41 33.31
N PRO A 132 9.77 9.21 33.06
CA PRO A 132 9.07 8.92 31.81
C PRO A 132 7.90 9.90 31.51
N ASN A 133 7.16 10.34 32.55
CA ASN A 133 6.04 11.25 32.38
C ASN A 133 6.47 12.73 32.39
N ASP A 134 7.28 13.13 33.40
CA ASP A 134 7.57 14.54 33.64
C ASP A 134 8.66 15.08 32.68
N ASP A 135 9.65 14.25 32.29
CA ASP A 135 10.75 14.65 31.43
C ASP A 135 10.53 14.19 29.97
N VAL A 136 10.33 12.88 29.71
CA VAL A 136 10.21 12.34 28.34
C VAL A 136 8.88 12.72 27.69
N ASN A 137 7.79 12.68 28.45
CA ASN A 137 6.45 13.02 27.97
C ASN A 137 6.05 14.49 28.26
N CYS A 138 6.97 15.35 28.70
CA CYS A 138 6.71 16.76 29.03
C CYS A 138 5.98 17.47 27.90
N GLY A 139 4.86 18.16 28.22
CA GLY A 139 4.04 18.90 27.26
C GLY A 139 3.29 18.03 26.25
N GLN A 140 3.21 16.73 26.45
CA GLN A 140 2.61 15.78 25.51
C GLN A 140 1.44 15.02 26.15
N SER A 141 0.51 14.60 25.31
CA SER A 141 -0.49 13.56 25.58
C SER A 141 -0.33 12.43 24.56
N THR A 142 -0.70 11.22 24.97
CA THR A 142 -0.89 10.09 24.05
C THR A 142 -1.70 10.52 22.82
N ASN A 143 -2.72 11.36 23.02
CA ASN A 143 -3.70 11.79 22.01
C ASN A 143 -3.11 12.66 20.89
N GLY A 144 -1.95 13.26 21.09
CA GLY A 144 -1.17 13.93 20.04
C GLY A 144 -0.02 13.06 19.50
N VAL A 145 0.62 12.30 20.38
CA VAL A 145 1.81 11.48 20.04
C VAL A 145 1.45 10.29 19.14
N ILE A 146 0.41 9.53 19.49
CA ILE A 146 0.06 8.29 18.81
C ILE A 146 -0.48 8.54 17.40
N PRO A 147 -1.45 9.44 17.14
CA PRO A 147 -1.87 9.75 15.77
C PRO A 147 -0.73 10.32 14.92
N THR A 148 0.14 11.16 15.50
CA THR A 148 1.33 11.65 14.81
C THR A 148 2.28 10.52 14.43
N ALA A 149 2.56 9.57 15.33
CA ALA A 149 3.37 8.40 15.03
C ALA A 149 2.74 7.53 13.93
N GLY A 150 1.42 7.33 13.96
CA GLY A 150 0.66 6.62 12.93
C GLY A 150 0.77 7.29 11.55
N LYS A 151 0.61 8.62 11.49
CA LYS A 151 0.76 9.40 10.25
C LYS A 151 2.19 9.34 9.70
N MET A 152 3.20 9.55 10.54
CA MET A 152 4.61 9.45 10.15
C MET A 152 4.95 8.07 9.58
N THR A 153 4.52 7.02 10.28
CA THR A 153 4.74 5.63 9.86
C THR A 153 4.07 5.35 8.52
N SER A 154 2.79 5.71 8.39
CA SER A 154 2.05 5.54 7.13
C SER A 154 2.73 6.23 5.95
N LEU A 155 3.19 7.46 6.12
CA LEU A 155 3.91 8.21 5.08
C LEU A 155 5.20 7.52 4.64
N ARG A 156 5.99 6.98 5.58
CA ARG A 156 7.24 6.25 5.26
C ARG A 156 6.96 4.96 4.49
N LEU A 157 5.97 4.18 4.95
CA LEU A 157 5.58 2.94 4.29
C LEU A 157 5.01 3.21 2.88
N LEU A 158 4.18 4.24 2.72
CA LEU A 158 3.64 4.66 1.43
C LEU A 158 4.72 5.11 0.44
N GLN A 159 5.78 5.78 0.92
CA GLN A 159 6.92 6.11 0.07
C GLN A 159 7.63 4.85 -0.48
N ASN A 160 7.76 3.81 0.34
CA ASN A 160 8.33 2.53 -0.09
C ASN A 160 7.41 1.81 -1.08
N LEU A 161 6.10 1.77 -0.82
CA LEU A 161 5.10 1.24 -1.76
C LEU A 161 5.14 1.99 -3.09
N LYS A 162 5.20 3.32 -3.07
CA LYS A 162 5.29 4.15 -4.27
C LYS A 162 6.50 3.81 -5.13
N LYS A 163 7.68 3.55 -4.51
CA LYS A 163 8.88 3.09 -5.25
C LYS A 163 8.61 1.79 -6.01
N GLN A 164 7.92 0.83 -5.40
CA GLN A 164 7.59 -0.42 -6.06
C GLN A 164 6.55 -0.23 -7.19
N LEU A 165 5.56 0.64 -7.00
CA LEU A 165 4.58 0.97 -8.03
C LEU A 165 5.21 1.68 -9.24
N LEU A 166 6.21 2.54 -9.03
CA LEU A 166 6.97 3.15 -10.14
C LEU A 166 7.75 2.09 -10.92
N ARG A 167 8.40 1.13 -10.25
CA ARG A 167 9.04 -0.01 -10.91
C ARG A 167 8.05 -0.83 -11.73
N LEU A 168 6.84 -1.06 -11.21
CA LEU A 168 5.78 -1.75 -11.94
C LEU A 168 5.33 -0.95 -13.17
N TYR A 169 5.14 0.35 -13.01
CA TYR A 169 4.81 1.26 -14.11
C TYR A 169 5.83 1.17 -15.24
N ASP A 170 7.12 1.23 -14.93
CA ASP A 170 8.21 1.16 -15.90
C ASP A 170 8.22 -0.22 -16.60
N ALA A 171 8.16 -1.32 -15.85
CA ALA A 171 8.12 -2.67 -16.39
C ALA A 171 6.93 -2.92 -17.34
N LEU A 172 5.75 -2.37 -16.99
CA LEU A 172 4.56 -2.45 -17.86
C LEU A 172 4.72 -1.63 -19.14
N ASN A 173 5.38 -0.47 -19.10
CA ASN A 173 5.69 0.32 -20.30
C ASN A 173 6.73 -0.37 -21.20
N GLU A 174 7.73 -1.02 -20.63
CA GLU A 174 8.68 -1.83 -21.40
C GLU A 174 7.95 -2.96 -22.13
N LYS A 175 7.06 -3.70 -21.44
CA LYS A 175 6.23 -4.74 -22.06
C LYS A 175 5.24 -4.17 -23.08
N ALA A 176 4.69 -2.98 -22.85
CA ALA A 176 3.84 -2.30 -23.83
C ALA A 176 4.59 -2.05 -25.15
N THR A 177 5.84 -1.62 -25.07
CA THR A 177 6.70 -1.39 -26.25
C THR A 177 7.09 -2.71 -26.90
N GLU A 178 7.51 -3.71 -26.10
CA GLU A 178 7.90 -5.03 -26.58
C GLU A 178 6.79 -5.72 -27.38
N PHE A 179 5.54 -5.61 -26.94
CA PHE A 179 4.39 -6.31 -27.50
C PHE A 179 3.53 -5.46 -28.44
N ASP A 180 3.96 -4.26 -28.83
CA ASP A 180 3.12 -3.35 -29.63
C ASP A 180 2.84 -3.86 -31.03
N HIS A 181 3.69 -4.72 -31.56
CA HIS A 181 3.51 -5.32 -32.88
C HIS A 181 2.59 -6.58 -32.87
N ILE A 182 2.20 -7.08 -31.69
CA ILE A 182 1.45 -8.33 -31.54
C ILE A 182 -0.05 -8.02 -31.49
N ILE A 183 -0.78 -8.53 -32.48
CA ILE A 183 -2.23 -8.40 -32.53
C ILE A 183 -2.89 -9.58 -31.84
N LYS A 184 -3.83 -9.31 -30.95
CA LYS A 184 -4.66 -10.31 -30.26
C LYS A 184 -6.14 -9.99 -30.40
N MET A 185 -7.00 -10.95 -30.09
CA MET A 185 -8.42 -10.71 -30.01
C MET A 185 -8.77 -10.00 -28.68
N GLY A 186 -9.34 -8.81 -28.76
CA GLY A 186 -9.95 -8.12 -27.62
C GLY A 186 -11.26 -8.78 -27.24
N ARG A 187 -11.56 -8.79 -25.92
CA ARG A 187 -12.79 -9.40 -25.39
C ARG A 187 -13.52 -8.45 -24.47
N THR A 188 -14.84 -8.44 -24.61
CA THR A 188 -15.75 -7.78 -23.68
C THR A 188 -16.74 -8.82 -23.15
N GLN A 189 -17.01 -8.84 -21.85
CA GLN A 189 -17.89 -9.85 -21.23
C GLN A 189 -17.47 -11.30 -21.56
N MET A 190 -16.16 -11.54 -21.72
CA MET A 190 -15.56 -12.83 -22.13
C MET A 190 -15.90 -13.30 -23.55
N GLN A 191 -16.57 -12.47 -24.36
CA GLN A 191 -16.87 -12.75 -25.76
C GLN A 191 -15.90 -12.01 -26.68
N ASP A 192 -15.65 -12.57 -27.86
CA ASP A 192 -14.84 -11.93 -28.91
C ASP A 192 -15.43 -10.56 -29.25
N ALA A 193 -14.58 -9.55 -29.27
CA ALA A 193 -14.98 -8.18 -29.62
C ALA A 193 -14.27 -7.73 -30.90
N VAL A 194 -13.19 -7.01 -30.78
CA VAL A 194 -12.41 -6.49 -31.92
C VAL A 194 -10.91 -6.70 -31.65
N PRO A 195 -10.05 -6.74 -32.65
CA PRO A 195 -8.61 -6.81 -32.48
C PRO A 195 -8.07 -5.66 -31.65
N ILE A 196 -7.04 -5.94 -30.87
CA ILE A 196 -6.26 -4.99 -30.06
C ILE A 196 -4.78 -5.40 -30.14
N ARG A 197 -3.86 -4.46 -30.01
CA ARG A 197 -2.45 -4.80 -29.82
C ARG A 197 -2.20 -5.20 -28.37
N LEU A 198 -1.45 -6.27 -28.15
CA LEU A 198 -1.09 -6.71 -26.79
C LEU A 198 -0.34 -5.58 -26.05
N GLY A 199 0.49 -4.81 -26.75
CA GLY A 199 1.16 -3.63 -26.19
C GLY A 199 0.20 -2.56 -25.69
N GLN A 200 -0.96 -2.33 -26.36
CA GLN A 200 -1.99 -1.40 -25.88
C GLN A 200 -2.61 -1.86 -24.56
N GLU A 201 -2.78 -3.16 -24.37
CA GLU A 201 -3.30 -3.74 -23.12
C GLU A 201 -2.33 -3.52 -21.94
N PHE A 202 -1.04 -3.80 -22.14
CA PHE A 202 0.00 -3.50 -21.14
C PHE A 202 0.13 -1.99 -20.86
N LYS A 203 -0.01 -1.16 -21.89
CA LYS A 203 -0.04 0.30 -21.73
C LYS A 203 -1.22 0.76 -20.86
N ALA A 204 -2.39 0.17 -21.06
CA ALA A 204 -3.56 0.48 -20.23
C ALA A 204 -3.34 0.12 -18.76
N TYR A 205 -2.65 -1.00 -18.47
CA TYR A 205 -2.25 -1.34 -17.11
C TYR A 205 -1.30 -0.30 -16.52
N SER A 206 -0.28 0.14 -17.26
CA SER A 206 0.66 1.17 -16.78
C SER A 206 -0.03 2.49 -16.45
N VAL A 207 -0.98 2.92 -17.28
CA VAL A 207 -1.78 4.14 -17.05
C VAL A 207 -2.63 4.02 -15.78
N ALA A 208 -3.19 2.82 -15.51
CA ALA A 208 -3.96 2.59 -14.29
C ALA A 208 -3.06 2.69 -13.05
N ILE A 209 -1.86 2.12 -13.07
CA ILE A 209 -0.88 2.21 -11.96
C ILE A 209 -0.47 3.67 -11.72
N MET A 210 -0.19 4.45 -12.76
CA MET A 210 0.16 5.87 -12.59
C MET A 210 -0.98 6.66 -11.95
N ARG A 211 -2.22 6.36 -12.30
CA ARG A 211 -3.41 6.97 -11.67
C ARG A 211 -3.53 6.61 -10.19
N ASP A 212 -3.16 5.38 -9.81
CA ASP A 212 -3.14 4.95 -8.41
C ASP A 212 -2.03 5.66 -7.62
N ILE A 213 -0.85 5.86 -8.20
CA ILE A 213 0.24 6.65 -7.60
C ILE A 213 -0.24 8.08 -7.31
N HIS A 214 -0.86 8.74 -8.28
CA HIS A 214 -1.40 10.09 -8.08
C HIS A 214 -2.50 10.16 -7.00
N ARG A 215 -3.32 9.10 -6.87
CA ARG A 215 -4.35 9.01 -5.82
C ARG A 215 -3.70 8.90 -4.45
N MET A 216 -2.63 8.09 -4.32
CA MET A 216 -1.87 7.97 -3.08
C MET A 216 -1.20 9.30 -2.70
N ASP A 217 -0.57 9.99 -3.65
CA ASP A 217 0.07 11.28 -3.37
C ASP A 217 -0.92 12.28 -2.74
N LYS A 218 -2.14 12.37 -3.29
CA LYS A 218 -3.20 13.22 -2.72
C LYS A 218 -3.62 12.81 -1.32
N ALA A 219 -3.78 11.51 -1.07
CA ALA A 219 -4.15 11.00 0.25
C ALA A 219 -3.02 11.19 1.27
N MET A 220 -1.76 11.09 0.84
CA MET A 220 -0.60 11.34 1.70
C MET A 220 -0.53 12.79 2.19
N ASP A 221 -1.01 13.76 1.42
CA ASP A 221 -1.01 15.16 1.85
C ASP A 221 -1.87 15.41 3.09
N GLU A 222 -2.98 14.68 3.25
CA GLU A 222 -3.84 14.76 4.44
C GLU A 222 -3.14 14.26 5.71
N MET A 223 -2.21 13.29 5.57
CA MET A 223 -1.40 12.78 6.69
C MET A 223 -0.36 13.77 7.22
N ARG A 224 -0.08 14.85 6.49
CA ARG A 224 0.93 15.85 6.90
C ARG A 224 0.43 16.81 7.98
N THR A 225 -0.88 16.87 8.21
CA THR A 225 -1.48 17.72 9.22
C THR A 225 -1.49 17.03 10.59
N LEU A 226 -0.84 17.64 11.61
CA LEU A 226 -0.62 17.06 12.92
C LEU A 226 -1.34 17.84 14.02
N ASN A 227 -1.82 17.13 15.05
CA ASN A 227 -2.43 17.68 16.25
C ASN A 227 -1.46 17.82 17.45
N MET A 228 -0.13 17.76 17.21
CA MET A 228 0.89 17.89 18.25
C MET A 228 0.75 19.20 19.02
N GLY A 229 0.81 19.12 20.36
CA GLY A 229 0.59 20.24 21.27
C GLY A 229 -0.85 20.41 21.71
N GLY A 230 -1.83 19.72 21.07
CA GLY A 230 -3.25 19.76 21.49
C GLY A 230 -3.51 19.15 22.87
N THR A 231 -2.58 18.35 23.38
CA THR A 231 -2.64 17.63 24.65
C THR A 231 -3.87 16.73 24.78
N ALA A 232 -4.65 16.82 25.84
CA ALA A 232 -5.70 15.83 26.17
C ALA A 232 -6.84 15.77 25.14
N ILE A 233 -7.35 16.93 24.71
CA ILE A 233 -8.53 17.08 23.84
C ILE A 233 -8.38 18.15 22.76
N GLY A 234 -7.18 18.61 22.49
CA GLY A 234 -6.92 19.65 21.49
C GLY A 234 -6.88 21.07 22.01
N THR A 235 -7.14 21.31 23.32
CA THR A 235 -7.12 22.67 23.91
C THR A 235 -5.73 23.18 24.27
N GLY A 236 -4.71 22.29 24.22
CA GLY A 236 -3.33 22.64 24.57
C GLY A 236 -3.11 22.87 26.09
N ILE A 237 -4.01 22.40 26.94
CA ILE A 237 -3.85 22.54 28.38
C ILE A 237 -2.53 21.89 28.86
N ASN A 238 -1.81 22.58 29.73
CA ASN A 238 -0.51 22.20 30.29
C ASN A 238 0.65 22.11 29.23
N ALA A 239 0.45 22.58 28.01
CA ALA A 239 1.52 22.82 27.05
C ALA A 239 1.91 24.31 27.08
N ASP A 240 3.21 24.59 27.04
CA ASP A 240 3.74 25.95 26.88
C ASP A 240 3.40 26.50 25.49
N GLU A 241 3.08 27.79 25.38
CA GLU A 241 2.78 28.39 24.07
C GLU A 241 3.96 28.35 23.09
N GLY A 242 5.19 28.47 23.61
CA GLY A 242 6.41 28.33 22.81
C GLY A 242 6.58 26.89 22.30
N TYR A 243 6.25 25.90 23.14
CA TYR A 243 6.21 24.49 22.73
C TYR A 243 5.23 24.27 21.59
N LEU A 244 3.99 24.75 21.73
CA LEU A 244 2.95 24.66 20.70
C LEU A 244 3.42 25.18 19.32
N ARG A 245 4.12 26.32 19.33
CA ARG A 245 4.58 26.96 18.11
C ARG A 245 5.79 26.27 17.44
N ARG A 246 6.56 25.47 18.18
CA ARG A 246 7.85 24.93 17.71
C ARG A 246 7.86 23.43 17.49
N ILE A 247 6.96 22.69 18.14
CA ILE A 247 7.01 21.21 18.10
C ILE A 247 6.88 20.64 16.69
N VAL A 248 5.95 21.13 15.86
CA VAL A 248 5.76 20.66 14.49
C VAL A 248 6.93 21.10 13.57
N PRO A 249 7.38 22.37 13.57
CA PRO A 249 8.61 22.78 12.89
C PRO A 249 9.84 21.93 13.26
N ASN A 250 10.10 21.71 14.55
CA ASN A 250 11.22 20.91 15.02
C ASN A 250 11.10 19.44 14.56
N LEU A 251 9.89 18.87 14.60
CA LEU A 251 9.65 17.52 14.11
C LEU A 251 9.87 17.42 12.60
N THR A 252 9.46 18.41 11.83
CA THR A 252 9.72 18.52 10.39
C THR A 252 11.22 18.49 10.09
N GLU A 253 12.00 19.34 10.76
CA GLU A 253 13.46 19.42 10.59
C GLU A 253 14.14 18.10 10.96
N ILE A 254 13.79 17.53 12.12
CA ILE A 254 14.43 16.32 12.67
C ILE A 254 14.09 15.07 11.84
N SER A 255 12.87 14.96 11.36
CA SER A 255 12.39 13.77 10.61
C SER A 255 12.69 13.85 9.10
N GLY A 256 12.93 15.05 8.58
CA GLY A 256 13.03 15.33 7.15
C GLY A 256 11.70 15.16 6.39
N MET A 257 10.58 15.22 7.10
CA MET A 257 9.23 15.08 6.55
C MET A 257 8.46 16.39 6.73
N ASP A 258 7.85 16.90 5.67
CA ASP A 258 7.08 18.14 5.73
C ASP A 258 5.77 17.92 6.50
N PHE A 259 5.66 18.56 7.66
CA PHE A 259 4.46 18.56 8.48
C PHE A 259 3.94 19.98 8.70
N ILE A 260 2.64 20.09 8.89
CA ILE A 260 1.94 21.31 9.26
C ILE A 260 1.13 21.07 10.52
N GLN A 261 1.03 22.09 11.37
CA GLN A 261 0.15 22.03 12.52
C GLN A 261 -1.30 22.20 12.06
N ALA A 262 -2.22 21.41 12.62
CA ALA A 262 -3.64 21.50 12.33
C ALA A 262 -4.16 22.90 12.68
N PHE A 263 -5.06 23.41 11.85
CA PHE A 263 -5.75 24.69 12.11
C PHE A 263 -6.61 24.61 13.37
N ASP A 264 -7.30 23.50 13.57
CA ASP A 264 -8.05 23.19 14.79
C ASP A 264 -7.53 21.89 15.39
N LEU A 265 -6.92 22.00 16.58
CA LEU A 265 -6.33 20.86 17.27
C LEU A 265 -7.39 19.97 17.93
N ILE A 266 -8.61 20.49 18.21
CA ILE A 266 -9.72 19.70 18.75
C ILE A 266 -10.26 18.78 17.66
N ASP A 267 -10.52 19.34 16.47
CA ASP A 267 -10.92 18.56 15.30
C ASP A 267 -9.92 17.44 15.00
N SER A 268 -8.64 17.79 14.87
CA SER A 268 -7.57 16.81 14.56
C SER A 268 -7.27 15.81 15.67
N THR A 269 -7.79 16.02 16.91
CA THR A 269 -7.65 15.05 17.99
C THR A 269 -8.78 14.04 17.98
N GLN A 270 -9.98 14.43 17.56
CA GLN A 270 -11.15 13.53 17.57
C GLN A 270 -11.38 12.79 16.26
N ASN A 271 -10.90 13.32 15.12
CA ASN A 271 -11.19 12.76 13.79
C ASN A 271 -9.98 12.02 13.17
N LEU A 272 -10.25 10.85 12.58
CA LEU A 272 -9.25 9.96 11.96
C LEU A 272 -9.51 9.74 10.46
N ASP A 273 -10.29 10.61 9.82
CA ASP A 273 -10.61 10.58 8.39
C ASP A 273 -9.38 10.54 7.46
N PRO A 274 -8.21 11.16 7.78
CA PRO A 274 -7.01 11.02 6.95
C PRO A 274 -6.56 9.55 6.78
N PHE A 275 -6.73 8.71 7.82
CA PHE A 275 -6.42 7.28 7.71
C PHE A 275 -7.42 6.56 6.81
N VAL A 276 -8.69 6.95 6.81
CA VAL A 276 -9.72 6.41 5.90
C VAL A 276 -9.41 6.78 4.46
N ALA A 277 -9.00 8.03 4.19
CA ALA A 277 -8.61 8.51 2.87
C ALA A 277 -7.43 7.69 2.30
N VAL A 278 -6.39 7.49 3.09
CA VAL A 278 -5.23 6.67 2.70
C VAL A 278 -5.61 5.21 2.52
N SER A 279 -6.39 4.62 3.42
CA SER A 279 -6.88 3.24 3.30
C SER A 279 -7.67 3.05 2.01
N GLY A 280 -8.56 4.00 1.68
CA GLY A 280 -9.31 4.02 0.44
C GLY A 280 -8.42 4.07 -0.81
N ALA A 281 -7.33 4.85 -0.78
CA ALA A 281 -6.35 4.93 -1.87
C ALA A 281 -5.59 3.61 -2.04
N VAL A 282 -5.13 3.01 -0.95
CA VAL A 282 -4.44 1.70 -0.94
C VAL A 282 -5.37 0.59 -1.44
N LYS A 283 -6.63 0.57 -0.97
CA LYS A 283 -7.66 -0.36 -1.46
C LYS A 283 -7.89 -0.21 -2.96
N ALA A 284 -8.04 1.02 -3.47
CA ALA A 284 -8.25 1.25 -4.91
C ALA A 284 -7.09 0.71 -5.75
N CYS A 285 -5.84 0.88 -5.30
CA CYS A 285 -4.67 0.30 -5.94
C CYS A 285 -4.70 -1.24 -5.89
N ALA A 286 -5.04 -1.83 -4.74
CA ALA A 286 -5.18 -3.28 -4.59
C ALA A 286 -6.23 -3.86 -5.56
N VAL A 287 -7.36 -3.18 -5.75
CA VAL A 287 -8.40 -3.56 -6.74
C VAL A 287 -7.85 -3.51 -8.17
N THR A 288 -7.11 -2.45 -8.53
CA THR A 288 -6.45 -2.34 -9.86
C THR A 288 -5.50 -3.52 -10.08
N LEU A 289 -4.64 -3.82 -9.11
CA LEU A 289 -3.67 -4.92 -9.19
C LEU A 289 -4.34 -6.29 -9.25
N SER A 290 -5.42 -6.49 -8.49
CA SER A 290 -6.20 -7.72 -8.53
C SER A 290 -6.86 -7.95 -9.89
N LYS A 291 -7.44 -6.90 -10.49
CA LYS A 291 -8.01 -6.95 -11.84
C LYS A 291 -6.95 -7.30 -12.89
N MET A 292 -5.80 -6.63 -12.86
CA MET A 292 -4.68 -6.93 -13.77
C MET A 292 -4.18 -8.37 -13.59
N SER A 293 -4.07 -8.84 -12.35
CA SER A 293 -3.66 -10.22 -12.04
C SER A 293 -4.65 -11.26 -12.61
N ASN A 294 -5.95 -10.98 -12.55
CA ASN A 294 -6.97 -11.84 -13.16
C ASN A 294 -6.81 -11.90 -14.68
N ASP A 295 -6.57 -10.78 -15.33
CA ASP A 295 -6.33 -10.74 -16.78
C ASP A 295 -5.07 -11.54 -17.17
N LEU A 296 -3.96 -11.36 -16.45
CA LEU A 296 -2.72 -12.11 -16.70
C LEU A 296 -2.93 -13.62 -16.55
N ARG A 297 -3.66 -14.06 -15.51
CA ARG A 297 -4.01 -15.46 -15.29
C ARG A 297 -4.88 -16.00 -16.41
N LEU A 298 -5.82 -15.21 -16.91
CA LEU A 298 -6.72 -15.59 -17.98
C LEU A 298 -6.00 -15.71 -19.33
N MET A 299 -5.21 -14.69 -19.70
CA MET A 299 -4.43 -14.69 -20.94
C MET A 299 -3.39 -15.83 -20.98
N SER A 300 -2.82 -16.22 -19.82
CA SER A 300 -1.87 -17.32 -19.72
C SER A 300 -2.52 -18.70 -19.53
N SER A 301 -3.84 -18.79 -19.48
CA SER A 301 -4.56 -20.04 -19.24
C SER A 301 -4.31 -21.08 -20.30
N GLY A 302 -4.21 -22.33 -19.90
CA GLY A 302 -3.99 -23.45 -20.82
C GLY A 302 -2.81 -24.34 -20.41
N PRO A 303 -1.80 -24.54 -21.27
CA PRO A 303 -1.46 -23.84 -22.53
C PRO A 303 -2.25 -24.27 -23.78
N ARG A 304 -2.86 -25.44 -23.80
CA ARG A 304 -3.53 -25.96 -25.01
C ARG A 304 -5.04 -25.76 -25.06
N THR A 305 -5.69 -25.81 -23.89
CA THR A 305 -7.17 -25.75 -23.77
C THR A 305 -7.68 -24.43 -23.20
N GLY A 306 -6.82 -23.46 -23.03
CA GLY A 306 -7.16 -22.09 -22.62
C GLY A 306 -6.78 -21.06 -23.69
N PHE A 307 -6.66 -19.79 -23.27
CA PHE A 307 -6.30 -18.71 -24.21
C PHE A 307 -4.87 -18.87 -24.73
N GLY A 308 -3.92 -19.04 -23.82
CA GLY A 308 -2.53 -19.27 -24.18
C GLY A 308 -1.91 -18.12 -24.99
N GLU A 309 -2.37 -16.87 -24.77
CA GLU A 309 -1.89 -15.68 -25.49
C GLU A 309 -0.54 -15.20 -24.98
N ILE A 310 -0.27 -15.42 -23.70
CA ILE A 310 1.01 -15.09 -23.04
C ILE A 310 1.50 -16.27 -22.22
N ASN A 311 2.80 -16.27 -21.90
CA ASN A 311 3.40 -17.20 -20.94
C ASN A 311 3.90 -16.40 -19.74
N LEU A 312 3.58 -16.87 -18.53
CA LEU A 312 4.16 -16.37 -17.30
C LEU A 312 5.39 -17.18 -16.91
N PRO A 313 6.39 -16.57 -16.24
CA PRO A 313 7.55 -17.30 -15.75
C PRO A 313 7.16 -18.45 -14.80
N ALA A 314 7.73 -19.64 -15.01
CA ALA A 314 7.56 -20.77 -14.12
C ALA A 314 8.36 -20.52 -12.82
N LYS A 315 7.67 -20.35 -11.68
CA LYS A 315 8.32 -20.02 -10.40
C LYS A 315 8.31 -21.16 -9.40
N GLN A 316 7.38 -22.10 -9.54
CA GLN A 316 7.32 -23.31 -8.71
C GLN A 316 6.55 -24.42 -9.41
N ASN A 317 6.72 -25.66 -8.96
CA ASN A 317 5.87 -26.78 -9.40
C ASN A 317 4.40 -26.50 -9.05
N GLY A 318 3.51 -26.70 -10.04
CA GLY A 318 2.10 -26.35 -9.92
C GLY A 318 1.21 -27.44 -9.30
N SER A 319 1.74 -28.68 -9.15
CA SER A 319 0.94 -29.79 -8.66
C SER A 319 1.82 -30.89 -8.09
N SER A 320 1.36 -31.51 -7.00
CA SER A 320 1.98 -32.71 -6.43
C SER A 320 1.62 -34.01 -7.17
N ILE A 321 0.59 -33.98 -8.03
CA ILE A 321 0.05 -35.16 -8.71
C ILE A 321 0.10 -35.06 -10.25
N MET A 322 0.20 -33.84 -10.81
CA MET A 322 0.25 -33.60 -12.26
C MET A 322 1.65 -33.12 -12.67
N PRO A 323 2.54 -34.03 -13.16
CA PRO A 323 3.87 -33.63 -13.57
C PRO A 323 3.85 -32.59 -14.70
N GLY A 324 4.68 -31.55 -14.58
CA GLY A 324 4.80 -30.51 -15.60
C GLY A 324 3.72 -29.40 -15.56
N LYS A 325 2.74 -29.48 -14.65
CA LYS A 325 1.76 -28.39 -14.46
C LYS A 325 2.44 -27.20 -13.78
N VAL A 326 2.31 -26.02 -14.38
CA VAL A 326 2.75 -24.75 -13.81
C VAL A 326 1.53 -23.85 -13.60
N ASN A 327 1.39 -23.29 -12.41
CA ASN A 327 0.29 -22.39 -12.07
C ASN A 327 0.77 -20.91 -12.03
N PRO A 328 -0.13 -19.94 -12.26
CA PRO A 328 0.17 -18.52 -12.23
C PRO A 328 0.22 -17.98 -10.77
N VAL A 329 1.11 -18.57 -9.94
CA VAL A 329 1.13 -18.36 -8.48
C VAL A 329 1.43 -16.93 -8.05
N ILE A 330 2.19 -16.17 -8.87
CA ILE A 330 2.52 -14.78 -8.55
C ILE A 330 1.28 -13.86 -8.68
N PRO A 331 0.52 -13.87 -9.79
CA PRO A 331 -0.77 -13.17 -9.82
C PRO A 331 -1.76 -13.65 -8.74
N GLU A 332 -1.74 -14.94 -8.38
CA GLU A 332 -2.62 -15.48 -7.33
C GLU A 332 -2.32 -14.87 -5.95
N VAL A 333 -1.06 -14.72 -5.58
CA VAL A 333 -0.72 -14.08 -4.29
C VAL A 333 -1.09 -12.60 -4.28
N VAL A 334 -0.98 -11.89 -5.41
CA VAL A 334 -1.45 -10.50 -5.53
C VAL A 334 -2.96 -10.40 -5.29
N ASN A 335 -3.75 -11.33 -5.84
CA ASN A 335 -5.18 -11.40 -5.56
C ASN A 335 -5.47 -11.59 -4.06
N GLN A 336 -4.77 -12.51 -3.39
CA GLN A 336 -4.95 -12.76 -1.96
C GLN A 336 -4.61 -11.53 -1.10
N VAL A 337 -3.52 -10.84 -1.41
CA VAL A 337 -3.15 -9.58 -0.75
C VAL A 337 -4.24 -8.53 -0.95
N ALA A 338 -4.77 -8.39 -2.17
CA ALA A 338 -5.86 -7.46 -2.45
C ALA A 338 -7.13 -7.77 -1.64
N PHE A 339 -7.50 -9.05 -1.50
CA PHE A 339 -8.67 -9.45 -0.69
C PHE A 339 -8.50 -9.07 0.78
N ASN A 340 -7.30 -9.28 1.34
CA ASN A 340 -6.98 -8.91 2.72
C ASN A 340 -7.07 -7.38 2.92
N ILE A 341 -6.49 -6.59 2.00
CA ILE A 341 -6.53 -5.12 2.06
C ILE A 341 -7.96 -4.58 2.01
N ILE A 342 -8.82 -5.17 1.16
CA ILE A 342 -10.24 -4.79 1.09
C ILE A 342 -10.93 -5.04 2.45
N GLY A 343 -10.63 -6.16 3.11
CA GLY A 343 -11.14 -6.47 4.46
C GLY A 343 -10.61 -5.49 5.51
N ASN A 344 -9.32 -5.17 5.48
CA ASN A 344 -8.69 -4.21 6.40
C ASN A 344 -9.26 -2.79 6.24
N ASP A 345 -9.59 -2.35 5.02
CA ASP A 345 -10.23 -1.04 4.78
C ASP A 345 -11.58 -0.91 5.48
N VAL A 346 -12.37 -1.98 5.50
CA VAL A 346 -13.64 -2.01 6.26
C VAL A 346 -13.36 -1.85 7.76
N THR A 347 -12.37 -2.56 8.29
CA THR A 347 -11.98 -2.45 9.71
C THR A 347 -11.52 -1.03 10.06
N ILE A 348 -10.67 -0.41 9.22
CA ILE A 348 -10.18 0.96 9.41
C ILE A 348 -11.36 1.95 9.40
N THR A 349 -12.28 1.81 8.44
CA THR A 349 -13.46 2.67 8.33
C THR A 349 -14.34 2.59 9.57
N MET A 350 -14.63 1.37 10.05
CA MET A 350 -15.43 1.16 11.26
C MET A 350 -14.75 1.70 12.51
N ALA A 351 -13.44 1.52 12.64
CA ALA A 351 -12.66 2.01 13.77
C ALA A 351 -12.58 3.55 13.79
N ALA A 352 -12.46 4.17 12.63
CA ALA A 352 -12.46 5.64 12.51
C ALA A 352 -13.85 6.23 12.86
N GLU A 353 -14.93 5.59 12.41
CA GLU A 353 -16.32 6.02 12.72
C GLU A 353 -16.66 5.85 14.20
N ALA A 354 -16.07 4.89 14.90
CA ALA A 354 -16.39 4.54 16.28
C ALA A 354 -15.85 5.55 17.33
N GLY A 355 -15.19 6.64 16.92
CA GLY A 355 -14.77 7.73 17.83
C GLY A 355 -15.96 8.34 18.57
N GLN A 356 -15.72 8.81 19.81
CA GLN A 356 -16.76 9.40 20.64
C GLN A 356 -16.27 10.70 21.25
N LEU A 357 -17.03 11.77 21.04
CA LEU A 357 -16.73 13.11 21.54
C LEU A 357 -15.31 13.55 21.13
N GLU A 358 -14.45 13.88 22.08
CA GLU A 358 -13.17 14.55 21.85
C GLU A 358 -12.01 13.60 21.54
N LEU A 359 -12.25 12.28 21.40
CA LEU A 359 -11.19 11.30 21.11
C LEU A 359 -11.70 10.07 20.37
N ASN A 360 -10.84 9.51 19.52
CA ASN A 360 -11.02 8.14 19.00
C ASN A 360 -10.03 7.19 19.72
N ALA A 361 -10.55 6.15 20.36
CA ALA A 361 -9.76 5.19 21.13
C ALA A 361 -9.25 3.99 20.29
N PHE A 362 -9.55 3.94 18.99
CA PHE A 362 -9.34 2.75 18.14
C PHE A 362 -8.16 2.86 17.17
N GLU A 363 -7.26 3.82 17.37
CA GLU A 363 -6.03 3.98 16.57
C GLU A 363 -5.17 2.70 16.51
N PRO A 364 -5.00 1.92 17.57
CA PRO A 364 -4.17 0.71 17.50
C PRO A 364 -4.60 -0.27 16.41
N ILE A 365 -5.91 -0.57 16.28
CA ILE A 365 -6.40 -1.45 15.22
C ILE A 365 -6.31 -0.81 13.83
N ILE A 366 -6.47 0.52 13.73
CA ILE A 366 -6.27 1.26 12.48
C ILE A 366 -4.83 1.07 12.00
N PHE A 367 -3.85 1.29 12.87
CA PHE A 367 -2.43 1.17 12.54
C PHE A 367 -2.04 -0.27 12.19
N TYR A 368 -2.52 -1.24 12.95
CA TYR A 368 -2.30 -2.65 12.67
C TYR A 368 -2.75 -3.03 11.26
N CYS A 369 -3.98 -2.68 10.90
CA CYS A 369 -4.52 -2.96 9.57
C CYS A 369 -3.84 -2.13 8.46
N MET A 370 -3.55 -0.85 8.72
CA MET A 370 -2.96 0.07 7.75
C MET A 370 -1.53 -0.34 7.37
N PHE A 371 -0.66 -0.55 8.37
CA PHE A 371 0.74 -0.87 8.11
C PHE A 371 0.87 -2.22 7.42
N GLN A 372 0.11 -3.23 7.88
CA GLN A 372 0.04 -4.53 7.22
C GLN A 372 -0.40 -4.39 5.75
N SER A 373 -1.41 -3.57 5.48
CA SER A 373 -1.94 -3.38 4.13
C SER A 373 -0.90 -2.73 3.20
N ILE A 374 -0.20 -1.70 3.68
CA ILE A 374 0.80 -0.99 2.88
C ILE A 374 2.01 -1.89 2.60
N ASP A 375 2.53 -2.57 3.61
CA ASP A 375 3.70 -3.44 3.48
C ASP A 375 3.41 -4.65 2.58
N THR A 376 2.30 -5.35 2.83
CA THR A 376 1.96 -6.53 2.03
C THR A 376 1.70 -6.17 0.58
N LEU A 377 1.10 -4.99 0.31
CA LEU A 377 0.94 -4.48 -1.06
C LEU A 377 2.30 -4.18 -1.70
N GLY A 378 3.22 -3.55 -0.96
CA GLY A 378 4.56 -3.27 -1.43
C GLY A 378 5.32 -4.54 -1.84
N TYR A 379 5.29 -5.57 -1.01
CA TYR A 379 5.90 -6.87 -1.31
C TYR A 379 5.19 -7.61 -2.45
N ALA A 380 3.86 -7.52 -2.54
CA ALA A 380 3.10 -8.10 -3.65
C ALA A 380 3.47 -7.44 -4.99
N VAL A 381 3.61 -6.11 -5.02
CA VAL A 381 4.06 -5.38 -6.21
C VAL A 381 5.49 -5.76 -6.58
N GLN A 382 6.39 -5.81 -5.60
CA GLN A 382 7.78 -6.22 -5.83
C GLN A 382 7.85 -7.61 -6.47
N THR A 383 7.18 -8.61 -5.89
CA THR A 383 7.19 -9.97 -6.46
C THR A 383 6.49 -10.04 -7.81
N LEU A 384 5.44 -9.23 -8.04
CA LEU A 384 4.77 -9.14 -9.33
C LEU A 384 5.72 -8.65 -10.43
N VAL A 385 6.53 -7.62 -10.16
CA VAL A 385 7.55 -7.12 -11.10
C VAL A 385 8.61 -8.17 -11.33
N ASP A 386 9.29 -8.61 -10.25
CA ASP A 386 10.53 -9.39 -10.33
C ASP A 386 10.28 -10.86 -10.78
N ASN A 387 9.11 -11.39 -10.46
CA ASN A 387 8.80 -12.80 -10.67
C ASN A 387 7.72 -13.06 -11.72
N CYS A 388 7.08 -12.03 -12.26
CA CYS A 388 6.03 -12.17 -13.27
C CYS A 388 6.26 -11.22 -14.46
N ILE A 389 6.03 -9.91 -14.30
CA ILE A 389 5.92 -8.96 -15.42
C ILE A 389 7.16 -8.96 -16.30
N VAL A 390 8.36 -8.85 -15.73
CA VAL A 390 9.63 -8.76 -16.49
C VAL A 390 9.84 -9.99 -17.38
N GLY A 391 9.41 -11.17 -16.94
CA GLY A 391 9.61 -12.42 -17.65
C GLY A 391 8.44 -12.90 -18.51
N ILE A 392 7.37 -12.09 -18.68
CA ILE A 392 6.26 -12.43 -19.58
C ILE A 392 6.75 -12.50 -21.02
N THR A 393 6.33 -13.53 -21.75
CA THR A 393 6.49 -13.65 -23.20
C THR A 393 5.14 -13.80 -23.88
N ALA A 394 5.02 -13.39 -25.13
CA ALA A 394 3.80 -13.53 -25.90
C ALA A 394 3.86 -14.76 -26.81
N ASN A 395 2.70 -15.40 -27.04
CA ASN A 395 2.50 -16.45 -28.00
C ASN A 395 1.89 -15.86 -29.28
N GLU A 396 2.73 -15.21 -30.10
CA GLU A 396 2.30 -14.46 -31.27
C GLU A 396 1.47 -15.28 -32.25
N GLU A 397 1.90 -16.51 -32.56
CA GLU A 397 1.15 -17.42 -33.44
C GLU A 397 -0.25 -17.73 -32.87
N ARG A 398 -0.34 -17.94 -31.56
CA ARG A 398 -1.64 -18.18 -30.91
C ARG A 398 -2.54 -16.96 -30.98
N CYS A 399 -2.00 -15.79 -30.71
CA CYS A 399 -2.73 -14.52 -30.83
C CYS A 399 -3.26 -14.32 -32.23
N ARG A 400 -2.42 -14.50 -33.25
CA ARG A 400 -2.80 -14.41 -34.69
C ARG A 400 -3.87 -15.43 -35.06
N TYR A 401 -3.70 -16.68 -34.67
CA TYR A 401 -4.69 -17.75 -34.93
C TYR A 401 -6.08 -17.37 -34.37
N LEU A 402 -6.14 -16.85 -33.14
CA LEU A 402 -7.41 -16.45 -32.51
C LEU A 402 -8.08 -15.29 -33.25
N VAL A 403 -7.33 -14.31 -33.73
CA VAL A 403 -7.85 -13.19 -34.52
C VAL A 403 -8.41 -13.66 -35.85
N GLU A 404 -7.63 -14.47 -36.59
CA GLU A 404 -8.01 -14.96 -37.93
C GLU A 404 -9.27 -15.84 -37.91
N ASN A 405 -9.48 -16.56 -36.80
CA ASN A 405 -10.64 -17.43 -36.63
C ASN A 405 -11.81 -16.81 -35.86
N SER A 406 -11.67 -15.56 -35.41
CA SER A 406 -12.75 -14.85 -34.75
C SER A 406 -13.72 -14.20 -35.72
N VAL A 407 -14.99 -14.21 -35.38
CA VAL A 407 -16.01 -13.44 -36.11
C VAL A 407 -15.94 -11.93 -35.80
N GLY A 408 -15.19 -11.51 -34.78
CA GLY A 408 -15.06 -10.10 -34.36
C GLY A 408 -14.48 -9.19 -35.45
N ILE A 409 -13.66 -9.72 -36.37
CA ILE A 409 -13.11 -8.96 -37.50
C ILE A 409 -14.18 -8.40 -38.46
N ILE A 410 -15.42 -8.95 -38.42
CA ILE A 410 -16.53 -8.45 -39.20
C ILE A 410 -16.86 -6.97 -38.89
N THR A 411 -16.51 -6.52 -37.69
CA THR A 411 -16.73 -5.13 -37.25
C THR A 411 -16.01 -4.12 -38.16
N ALA A 412 -14.76 -4.46 -38.57
CA ALA A 412 -13.98 -3.64 -39.48
C ALA A 412 -14.61 -3.58 -40.90
N ILE A 413 -15.32 -4.63 -41.30
CA ILE A 413 -15.93 -4.78 -42.62
C ILE A 413 -17.34 -4.13 -42.66
N SER A 414 -18.02 -4.04 -41.52
CA SER A 414 -19.41 -3.54 -41.43
C SER A 414 -19.61 -2.18 -42.07
N PRO A 415 -18.72 -1.17 -41.96
CA PRO A 415 -18.90 0.10 -42.68
C PRO A 415 -18.94 -0.03 -44.21
N HIS A 416 -18.29 -1.06 -44.76
CA HIS A 416 -18.18 -1.27 -46.22
C HIS A 416 -19.35 -2.07 -46.81
N LEU A 417 -19.90 -3.03 -46.04
CA LEU A 417 -20.98 -3.92 -46.48
C LEU A 417 -22.37 -3.46 -45.98
N GLY A 418 -22.42 -2.60 -44.97
CA GLY A 418 -23.59 -2.32 -44.19
C GLY A 418 -23.89 -3.37 -43.10
N TYR A 419 -24.56 -2.96 -42.04
CA TYR A 419 -24.79 -3.74 -40.82
C TYR A 419 -25.48 -5.09 -41.08
N GLN A 420 -26.59 -5.09 -41.88
CA GLN A 420 -27.35 -6.32 -42.10
C GLN A 420 -26.54 -7.41 -42.82
N LYS A 421 -25.81 -7.04 -43.85
CA LYS A 421 -24.98 -7.98 -44.62
C LYS A 421 -23.80 -8.50 -43.83
N ALA A 422 -23.17 -7.63 -43.01
CA ALA A 422 -22.12 -8.02 -42.06
C ALA A 422 -22.65 -9.01 -41.02
N ALA A 423 -23.86 -8.79 -40.48
CA ALA A 423 -24.49 -9.69 -39.54
C ALA A 423 -24.82 -11.07 -40.14
N ASP A 424 -25.25 -11.11 -41.42
CA ASP A 424 -25.53 -12.37 -42.11
C ASP A 424 -24.24 -13.20 -42.34
N ILE A 425 -23.15 -12.55 -42.73
CA ILE A 425 -21.84 -13.17 -42.87
C ILE A 425 -21.34 -13.72 -41.51
N ALA A 426 -21.46 -12.93 -40.43
CA ALA A 426 -21.08 -13.36 -39.08
C ALA A 426 -21.85 -14.62 -38.63
N LYS A 427 -23.19 -14.63 -38.81
CA LYS A 427 -24.04 -15.80 -38.54
C LYS A 427 -23.63 -17.02 -39.36
N LYS A 428 -23.29 -16.82 -40.62
CA LYS A 428 -22.86 -17.88 -41.53
C LYS A 428 -21.50 -18.46 -41.07
N ALA A 429 -20.55 -17.60 -40.74
CA ALA A 429 -19.24 -18.00 -40.20
C ALA A 429 -19.39 -18.87 -38.94
N ILE A 430 -20.20 -18.44 -37.97
CA ILE A 430 -20.49 -19.22 -36.75
C ILE A 430 -21.11 -20.57 -37.09
N LYS A 431 -22.06 -20.63 -38.05
CA LYS A 431 -22.78 -21.85 -38.40
C LYS A 431 -21.92 -22.85 -39.17
N THR A 432 -21.04 -22.37 -40.05
CA THR A 432 -20.27 -23.24 -40.97
C THR A 432 -18.86 -23.51 -40.49
N GLY A 433 -18.33 -22.72 -39.57
CA GLY A 433 -16.92 -22.76 -39.18
C GLY A 433 -15.96 -22.14 -40.21
N GLU A 434 -16.49 -21.58 -41.31
CA GLU A 434 -15.68 -20.89 -42.31
C GLU A 434 -15.26 -19.51 -41.78
N SER A 435 -14.03 -19.06 -42.08
CA SER A 435 -13.61 -17.71 -41.65
C SER A 435 -14.38 -16.63 -42.39
N VAL A 436 -14.57 -15.47 -41.71
CA VAL A 436 -15.21 -14.27 -42.30
C VAL A 436 -14.56 -13.91 -43.61
N ARG A 437 -13.21 -13.92 -43.68
CA ARG A 437 -12.45 -13.63 -44.90
C ARG A 437 -12.82 -14.58 -46.05
N SER A 438 -12.83 -15.89 -45.76
CA SER A 438 -13.20 -16.91 -46.79
C SER A 438 -14.61 -16.69 -47.35
N LEU A 439 -15.58 -16.42 -46.49
CA LEU A 439 -16.97 -16.18 -46.88
C LEU A 439 -17.12 -14.94 -47.76
N ILE A 440 -16.41 -13.83 -47.42
CA ILE A 440 -16.47 -12.59 -48.20
C ILE A 440 -15.91 -12.80 -49.60
N LEU A 441 -14.79 -13.47 -49.74
CA LEU A 441 -14.18 -13.77 -51.06
C LEU A 441 -15.03 -14.77 -51.85
N LYS A 442 -15.54 -15.83 -51.23
CA LYS A 442 -16.43 -16.82 -51.86
C LYS A 442 -17.73 -16.22 -52.38
N GLU A 443 -18.31 -15.28 -51.64
CA GLU A 443 -19.52 -14.56 -52.05
C GLU A 443 -19.25 -13.35 -52.95
N LYS A 444 -17.98 -13.09 -53.29
CA LYS A 444 -17.52 -11.99 -54.14
C LYS A 444 -18.05 -10.61 -53.64
N LEU A 445 -18.05 -10.41 -52.36
CA LEU A 445 -18.53 -9.16 -51.74
C LEU A 445 -17.53 -8.02 -51.78
N MET A 446 -16.24 -8.37 -51.81
CA MET A 446 -15.08 -7.48 -51.95
C MET A 446 -13.98 -8.21 -52.76
N ASP A 447 -13.09 -7.45 -53.39
CA ASP A 447 -11.89 -8.00 -53.93
C ASP A 447 -10.83 -8.29 -52.81
N GLU A 448 -9.83 -9.07 -53.13
CA GLU A 448 -8.86 -9.50 -52.15
C GLU A 448 -7.97 -8.37 -51.67
N ASP A 449 -7.63 -7.39 -52.49
CA ASP A 449 -6.79 -6.25 -52.15
C ASP A 449 -7.54 -5.29 -51.24
N GLU A 450 -8.82 -5.00 -51.52
CA GLU A 450 -9.73 -4.23 -50.67
C GLU A 450 -9.86 -4.88 -49.29
N LEU A 451 -10.11 -6.21 -49.26
CA LEU A 451 -10.27 -6.96 -48.03
C LEU A 451 -9.00 -7.00 -47.19
N ASN A 452 -7.84 -7.17 -47.83
CA ASN A 452 -6.55 -7.17 -47.16
C ASN A 452 -6.26 -5.83 -46.46
N ARG A 453 -6.60 -4.71 -47.08
CA ARG A 453 -6.43 -3.38 -46.48
C ARG A 453 -7.41 -3.09 -45.34
N ILE A 454 -8.67 -3.52 -45.48
CA ILE A 454 -9.68 -3.35 -44.44
C ILE A 454 -9.33 -4.21 -43.21
N LEU A 455 -8.88 -5.42 -43.44
CA LEU A 455 -8.49 -6.37 -42.38
C LEU A 455 -7.00 -6.26 -41.97
N ASP A 456 -6.31 -5.18 -42.39
CA ASP A 456 -4.96 -4.93 -41.90
C ASP A 456 -5.00 -4.80 -40.36
N PRO A 457 -4.27 -5.65 -39.63
CA PRO A 457 -4.36 -5.70 -38.18
C PRO A 457 -4.02 -4.39 -37.50
N ILE A 458 -3.06 -3.63 -38.02
CA ILE A 458 -2.65 -2.34 -37.44
C ILE A 458 -3.82 -1.34 -37.58
N HIS A 459 -4.39 -1.22 -38.76
CA HIS A 459 -5.50 -0.28 -39.02
C HIS A 459 -6.76 -0.63 -38.21
N MET A 460 -6.98 -1.93 -37.88
CA MET A 460 -8.10 -2.33 -37.02
C MET A 460 -7.91 -1.95 -35.55
N THR A 461 -6.71 -1.58 -35.13
CA THR A 461 -6.39 -1.22 -33.73
C THR A 461 -6.16 0.28 -33.52
N GLU A 462 -6.38 1.09 -34.54
CA GLU A 462 -6.26 2.54 -34.51
C GLU A 462 -7.62 3.22 -34.65
N PRO A 463 -7.79 4.44 -34.11
CA PRO A 463 -9.03 5.21 -34.31
C PRO A 463 -9.31 5.50 -35.77
N GLY A 464 -10.53 5.26 -36.20
CA GLY A 464 -10.96 5.55 -37.58
C GLY A 464 -11.72 4.40 -38.26
N ILE A 465 -11.91 4.49 -39.54
CA ILE A 465 -12.51 3.44 -40.38
C ILE A 465 -11.41 2.82 -41.22
N SER A 466 -11.11 1.56 -40.95
CA SER A 466 -10.10 0.80 -41.74
C SER A 466 -10.53 0.77 -43.20
N GLY A 467 -9.62 1.08 -44.12
CA GLY A 467 -9.93 1.13 -45.55
C GLY A 467 -10.90 2.28 -45.99
N LYS A 468 -10.96 3.40 -45.26
CA LYS A 468 -11.84 4.54 -45.51
C LYS A 468 -11.82 5.02 -46.98
N ASP A 469 -10.66 4.92 -47.64
CA ASP A 469 -10.49 5.34 -49.04
C ASP A 469 -11.38 4.57 -50.03
N TYR A 470 -11.77 3.35 -49.68
CA TYR A 470 -12.66 2.52 -50.48
C TYR A 470 -14.15 2.92 -50.32
N LEU A 471 -14.51 3.57 -49.19
CA LEU A 471 -15.88 4.10 -49.01
C LEU A 471 -16.13 5.34 -49.86
N ILE A 472 -15.11 6.15 -50.10
CA ILE A 472 -15.24 7.42 -50.84
C ILE A 472 -15.31 7.18 -52.36
N LYS A 473 -14.86 6.01 -52.82
CA LYS A 473 -14.87 5.63 -54.25
C LYS A 473 -16.15 4.93 -54.69
N LYS A 474 -17.04 4.61 -53.77
CA LYS A 474 -18.41 4.07 -54.02
C LYS A 474 -19.45 5.19 -53.92
#